data_2a46a4139910a500ba50da3882c914b0
#
_entry.id   2a46a4139910a500ba50da3882c914b0
#
_cell.length_a   1.000
_cell.length_b   1.000
_cell.length_c   1.000
_cell.angle_alpha   90.00
_cell.angle_beta   90.00
_cell.angle_gamma   90.00
#
_symmetry.space_group_name_H-M   'P 1'
#
loop_
_entity.id
_entity.type
_entity.pdbx_description
1 polymer ?
#
loop_
_entity_poly.entity_id
_entity_poly.type
_entity_poly.pdbx_seq_one_letter_code
_entity_poly.pdbx_strand_id
1 'polypeptide(L)'
;MSSVDDDRTSRAIIRDEALALFAAHGADAVTVRQIAAAAGVSAALVIRHYGSKDGLREAVDVHVLKTLAAMMEDLTQGGGLPVASQMDALRHLPTDSPTTRYLARMFVEGGEAAGRLFHENRGQSRL
;
A
#
# COMPACT_ATOMS: atom_id res chain seq x y z
N MET A 1 -2.97 30.48 -4.02
CA MET A 1 -2.65 29.05 -3.88
C MET A 1 -1.46 28.71 -4.73
N SER A 2 -0.48 28.07 -4.14
CA SER A 2 0.68 27.67 -4.93
C SER A 2 0.38 26.33 -5.63
N SER A 3 0.88 26.20 -6.87
CA SER A 3 0.73 24.97 -7.67
C SER A 3 1.39 23.76 -6.99
N VAL A 4 2.33 23.99 -6.09
CA VAL A 4 3.03 22.94 -5.35
C VAL A 4 2.08 22.25 -4.37
N ASP A 5 1.21 23.00 -3.69
CA ASP A 5 0.24 22.43 -2.77
C ASP A 5 -0.83 21.63 -3.51
N ASP A 6 -1.28 22.12 -4.67
CA ASP A 6 -2.24 21.41 -5.52
C ASP A 6 -1.64 20.11 -6.06
N ASP A 7 -0.38 20.11 -6.46
CA ASP A 7 0.33 18.91 -6.93
C ASP A 7 0.48 17.88 -5.81
N ARG A 8 0.82 18.30 -4.60
CA ARG A 8 0.93 17.40 -3.44
C ARG A 8 -0.42 16.78 -3.09
N THR A 9 -1.49 17.57 -3.12
CA THR A 9 -2.84 17.12 -2.85
C THR A 9 -3.29 16.11 -3.90
N SER A 10 -3.08 16.42 -5.18
CA SER A 10 -3.41 15.51 -6.29
C SER A 10 -2.66 14.20 -6.18
N ARG A 11 -1.36 14.28 -5.87
CA ARG A 11 -0.51 13.09 -5.71
C ARG A 11 -1.03 12.18 -4.59
N ALA A 12 -1.40 12.77 -3.45
CA ALA A 12 -1.93 12.02 -2.32
C ALA A 12 -3.29 11.40 -2.63
N ILE A 13 -4.17 12.14 -3.30
CA ILE A 13 -5.49 11.65 -3.68
C ILE A 13 -5.35 10.47 -4.65
N ILE A 14 -4.49 10.58 -5.66
CA ILE A 14 -4.22 9.50 -6.62
C ILE A 14 -3.73 8.25 -5.88
N ARG A 15 -2.77 8.41 -4.98
CA ARG A 15 -2.23 7.29 -4.19
C ARG A 15 -3.32 6.64 -3.34
N ASP A 16 -4.13 7.42 -2.65
CA ASP A 16 -5.17 6.90 -1.77
C ASP A 16 -6.27 6.18 -2.56
N GLU A 17 -6.66 6.70 -3.71
CA GLU A 17 -7.64 6.04 -4.58
C GLU A 17 -7.06 4.77 -5.18
N ALA A 18 -5.79 4.78 -5.58
CA ALA A 18 -5.10 3.58 -6.05
C ALA A 18 -5.06 2.50 -4.97
N LEU A 19 -4.74 2.89 -3.73
CA LEU A 19 -4.73 1.97 -2.60
C LEU A 19 -6.10 1.29 -2.42
N ALA A 20 -7.17 2.07 -2.44
CA ALA A 20 -8.53 1.55 -2.27
C ALA A 20 -8.90 0.57 -3.39
N LEU A 21 -8.60 0.91 -4.64
CA LEU A 21 -8.90 0.06 -5.79
C LEU A 21 -8.05 -1.20 -5.81
N PHE A 22 -6.76 -1.09 -5.52
CA PHE A 22 -5.87 -2.25 -5.44
C PHE A 22 -6.28 -3.19 -4.30
N ALA A 23 -6.71 -2.63 -3.17
CA ALA A 23 -7.18 -3.42 -2.03
C ALA A 23 -8.45 -4.19 -2.37
N ALA A 24 -9.36 -3.57 -3.13
CA ALA A 24 -10.65 -4.18 -3.48
C ALA A 24 -10.53 -5.20 -4.62
N HIS A 25 -9.69 -4.93 -5.63
CA HIS A 25 -9.68 -5.70 -6.89
C HIS A 25 -8.35 -6.34 -7.22
N GLY A 26 -7.28 -5.96 -6.54
CA GLY A 26 -5.91 -6.35 -6.92
C GLY A 26 -5.33 -5.40 -7.97
N ALA A 27 -4.02 -5.20 -7.93
CA ALA A 27 -3.36 -4.24 -8.81
C ALA A 27 -3.50 -4.62 -10.29
N ASP A 28 -3.48 -5.92 -10.62
CA ASP A 28 -3.57 -6.38 -12.00
C ASP A 28 -4.92 -6.07 -12.64
N ALA A 29 -5.99 -6.03 -11.84
CA ALA A 29 -7.35 -5.78 -12.33
C ALA A 29 -7.69 -4.29 -12.44
N VAL A 30 -6.82 -3.40 -11.98
CA VAL A 30 -7.07 -1.95 -11.94
C VAL A 30 -6.25 -1.24 -13.00
N THR A 31 -6.89 -0.33 -13.74
CA THR A 31 -6.23 0.48 -14.78
C THR A 31 -5.95 1.89 -14.27
N VAL A 32 -4.98 2.56 -14.91
CA VAL A 32 -4.69 3.97 -14.63
C VAL A 32 -5.93 4.85 -14.83
N ARG A 33 -6.75 4.53 -15.85
CA ARG A 33 -7.99 5.27 -16.12
C ARG A 33 -8.98 5.18 -14.96
N GLN A 34 -9.12 4.00 -14.37
CA GLN A 34 -9.99 3.81 -13.21
C GLN A 34 -9.51 4.63 -12.02
N ILE A 35 -8.21 4.64 -11.78
CA ILE A 35 -7.61 5.43 -10.70
C ILE A 35 -7.83 6.92 -10.94
N ALA A 36 -7.59 7.38 -12.17
CA ALA A 36 -7.77 8.78 -12.54
C ALA A 36 -9.22 9.21 -12.35
N ALA A 37 -10.17 8.39 -12.80
CA ALA A 37 -11.60 8.66 -12.63
C ALA A 37 -11.98 8.77 -11.15
N ALA A 38 -11.51 7.85 -10.31
CA ALA A 38 -11.77 7.86 -8.89
C ALA A 38 -11.17 9.09 -8.19
N ALA A 39 -9.98 9.50 -8.64
CA ALA A 39 -9.29 10.66 -8.08
C ALA A 39 -9.79 12.00 -8.65
N GLY A 40 -10.62 11.97 -9.69
CA GLY A 40 -11.13 13.18 -10.32
C GLY A 40 -10.07 13.93 -11.14
N VAL A 41 -9.09 13.22 -11.71
CA VAL A 41 -8.00 13.78 -12.49
C VAL A 41 -7.87 13.06 -13.82
N SER A 42 -7.00 13.57 -14.70
CA SER A 42 -6.71 12.90 -15.97
C SER A 42 -5.72 11.76 -15.79
N ALA A 43 -5.79 10.77 -16.68
CA ALA A 43 -4.81 9.69 -16.71
C ALA A 43 -3.39 10.23 -16.94
N ALA A 44 -3.26 11.28 -17.74
CA ALA A 44 -1.97 11.93 -17.97
C ALA A 44 -1.37 12.48 -16.68
N LEU A 45 -2.19 13.05 -15.79
CA LEU A 45 -1.72 13.55 -14.50
C LEU A 45 -1.21 12.42 -13.62
N VAL A 46 -1.89 11.27 -13.61
CA VAL A 46 -1.44 10.08 -12.87
C VAL A 46 -0.06 9.66 -13.34
N ILE A 47 0.13 9.57 -14.66
CA ILE A 47 1.43 9.20 -15.25
C ILE A 47 2.49 10.24 -14.95
N ARG A 48 2.13 11.53 -14.98
CA ARG A 48 3.06 12.61 -14.64
C ARG A 48 3.60 12.48 -13.22
N HIS A 49 2.76 12.10 -12.26
CA HIS A 49 3.17 11.96 -10.85
C HIS A 49 3.94 10.68 -10.57
N TYR A 50 3.57 9.58 -11.19
CA TYR A 50 4.06 8.25 -10.82
C TYR A 50 4.79 7.51 -11.94
N GLY A 51 4.75 8.03 -13.15
CA GLY A 51 5.44 7.45 -14.31
C GLY A 51 4.68 6.32 -14.99
N SER A 52 4.17 5.38 -14.22
CA SER A 52 3.45 4.21 -14.72
C SER A 52 2.56 3.63 -13.62
N LYS A 53 1.73 2.64 -13.97
CA LYS A 53 0.96 1.89 -12.98
C LYS A 53 1.87 1.18 -11.99
N ASP A 54 2.97 0.63 -12.46
CA ASP A 54 3.95 -0.04 -11.59
C ASP A 54 4.59 0.94 -10.62
N GLY A 55 4.94 2.14 -11.09
CA GLY A 55 5.45 3.21 -10.23
C GLY A 55 4.45 3.62 -9.17
N LEU A 56 3.17 3.69 -9.54
CA LEU A 56 2.09 3.99 -8.61
C LEU A 56 1.91 2.87 -7.58
N ARG A 57 1.95 1.61 -8.02
CA ARG A 57 1.87 0.45 -7.13
C ARG A 57 3.01 0.46 -6.12
N GLU A 58 4.23 0.75 -6.57
CA GLU A 58 5.39 0.85 -5.69
C GLU A 58 5.19 1.96 -4.65
N ALA A 59 4.68 3.12 -5.07
CA ALA A 59 4.40 4.23 -4.16
C ALA A 59 3.34 3.85 -3.12
N VAL A 60 2.31 3.11 -3.51
CA VAL A 60 1.28 2.59 -2.60
C VAL A 60 1.92 1.61 -1.60
N ASP A 61 2.75 0.69 -2.06
CA ASP A 61 3.44 -0.26 -1.21
C ASP A 61 4.30 0.45 -0.16
N VAL A 62 5.09 1.44 -0.58
CA VAL A 62 5.93 2.22 0.32
C VAL A 62 5.09 2.96 1.35
N HIS A 63 3.98 3.57 0.91
CA HIS A 63 3.08 4.30 1.81
C HIS A 63 2.48 3.38 2.88
N VAL A 64 2.00 2.21 2.48
CA VAL A 64 1.41 1.23 3.39
C VAL A 64 2.45 0.75 4.40
N LEU A 65 3.66 0.43 3.94
CA LEU A 65 4.74 -0.02 4.81
C LEU A 65 5.17 1.07 5.80
N LYS A 66 5.24 2.33 5.37
CA LYS A 66 5.54 3.45 6.26
C LYS A 66 4.45 3.64 7.31
N THR A 67 3.19 3.51 6.92
CA THR A 67 2.07 3.61 7.83
C THR A 67 2.14 2.51 8.90
N LEU A 68 2.43 1.28 8.47
CA LEU A 68 2.57 0.15 9.38
C LEU A 68 3.75 0.38 10.34
N ALA A 69 4.89 0.83 9.83
CA ALA A 69 6.07 1.10 10.65
C ALA A 69 5.78 2.17 11.70
N ALA A 70 5.07 3.25 11.33
CA ALA A 70 4.68 4.29 12.26
C ALA A 70 3.75 3.76 13.36
N MET A 71 2.80 2.91 13.00
CA MET A 71 1.90 2.27 13.96
C MET A 71 2.67 1.38 14.94
N MET A 72 3.65 0.63 14.45
CA MET A 72 4.48 -0.23 15.30
C MET A 72 5.39 0.59 16.21
N GLU A 73 5.91 1.72 15.74
CA GLU A 73 6.69 2.62 16.58
C GLU A 73 5.84 3.18 17.73
N ASP A 74 4.62 3.60 17.42
CA ASP A 74 3.69 4.10 18.44
C ASP A 74 3.41 3.03 19.50
N LEU A 75 3.24 1.78 19.08
CA LEU A 75 3.02 0.66 20.00
C LEU A 75 4.24 0.38 20.88
N THR A 76 5.46 0.51 20.32
CA THR A 76 6.69 0.27 21.06
C THR A 76 7.10 1.45 21.94
N GLN A 77 6.85 2.68 21.48
CA GLN A 77 7.15 3.89 22.25
C GLN A 77 6.12 4.18 23.33
N GLY A 78 4.91 3.64 23.18
CA GLY A 78 3.92 3.64 24.25
C GLY A 78 4.28 2.66 25.35
N GLY A 79 5.57 2.46 25.59
CA GLY A 79 6.16 1.42 26.45
C GLY A 79 5.86 1.50 27.94
N GLY A 80 4.96 2.36 28.34
CA GLY A 80 4.37 2.32 29.65
C GLY A 80 3.04 1.58 29.70
N LEU A 81 2.51 1.17 28.54
CA LEU A 81 1.22 0.48 28.49
C LEU A 81 1.41 -1.03 28.68
N PRO A 82 0.55 -1.68 29.48
CA PRO A 82 0.59 -3.14 29.62
C PRO A 82 0.35 -3.82 28.26
N VAL A 83 0.95 -5.00 28.09
CA VAL A 83 0.78 -5.80 26.88
C VAL A 83 -0.70 -6.04 26.58
N ALA A 84 -1.52 -6.25 27.61
CA ALA A 84 -2.95 -6.43 27.46
C ALA A 84 -3.63 -5.23 26.79
N SER A 85 -3.21 -4.00 27.15
CA SER A 85 -3.75 -2.77 26.54
C SER A 85 -3.32 -2.63 25.08
N GLN A 86 -2.08 -3.03 24.77
CA GLN A 86 -1.58 -3.02 23.40
C GLN A 86 -2.36 -4.02 22.52
N MET A 87 -2.64 -5.20 23.04
CA MET A 87 -3.43 -6.20 22.33
C MET A 87 -4.87 -5.77 22.15
N ASP A 88 -5.43 -5.07 23.14
CA ASP A 88 -6.78 -4.51 23.05
C ASP A 88 -6.85 -3.43 21.95
N ALA A 89 -5.83 -2.57 21.86
CA ALA A 89 -5.74 -1.59 20.78
C ALA A 89 -5.68 -2.26 19.41
N LEU A 90 -4.97 -3.38 19.28
CA LEU A 90 -4.90 -4.14 18.03
C LEU A 90 -6.26 -4.73 17.65
N ARG A 91 -7.07 -5.13 18.63
CA ARG A 91 -8.42 -5.64 18.37
C ARG A 91 -9.36 -4.57 17.85
N HIS A 92 -9.08 -3.31 18.17
CA HIS A 92 -9.91 -2.17 17.75
C HIS A 92 -9.44 -1.55 16.44
N LEU A 93 -8.41 -2.12 15.79
CA LEU A 93 -8.00 -1.66 14.46
C LEU A 93 -9.12 -1.94 13.47
N PRO A 94 -9.43 -0.96 12.59
CA PRO A 94 -10.47 -1.18 11.59
C PRO A 94 -10.04 -2.27 10.61
N THR A 95 -10.74 -3.41 10.64
CA THR A 95 -10.45 -4.55 9.78
C THR A 95 -10.92 -4.32 8.35
N ASP A 96 -11.80 -3.33 8.14
CA ASP A 96 -12.37 -3.02 6.84
C ASP A 96 -11.68 -1.87 6.11
N SER A 97 -10.59 -1.32 6.67
CA SER A 97 -9.88 -0.22 6.00
C SER A 97 -9.19 -0.73 4.73
N PRO A 98 -9.09 0.13 3.69
CA PRO A 98 -8.34 -0.24 2.48
C PRO A 98 -6.89 -0.62 2.76
N THR A 99 -6.26 0.03 3.73
CA THR A 99 -4.88 -0.28 4.14
C THR A 99 -4.77 -1.70 4.67
N THR A 100 -5.69 -2.11 5.54
CA THR A 100 -5.70 -3.48 6.09
C THR A 100 -5.93 -4.52 5.01
N ARG A 101 -6.87 -4.27 4.10
CA ARG A 101 -7.14 -5.17 2.97
C ARG A 101 -5.93 -5.27 2.05
N TYR A 102 -5.28 -4.15 1.81
CA TYR A 102 -4.08 -4.12 0.96
C TYR A 102 -2.94 -4.90 1.60
N LEU A 103 -2.73 -4.73 2.90
CA LEU A 103 -1.72 -5.48 3.65
C LEU A 103 -1.97 -6.98 3.57
N ALA A 104 -3.23 -7.41 3.72
CA ALA A 104 -3.59 -8.82 3.62
C ALA A 104 -3.24 -9.38 2.24
N ARG A 105 -3.54 -8.63 1.17
CA ARG A 105 -3.17 -9.02 -0.20
C ARG A 105 -1.67 -9.08 -0.40
N MET A 106 -0.93 -8.11 0.13
CA MET A 106 0.53 -8.09 0.05
C MET A 106 1.13 -9.34 0.67
N PHE A 107 0.63 -9.75 1.83
CA PHE A 107 1.11 -10.97 2.49
C PHE A 107 0.84 -12.22 1.68
N VAL A 108 -0.36 -12.34 1.10
CA VAL A 108 -0.72 -13.49 0.28
C VAL A 108 0.12 -13.51 -1.00
N GLU A 109 0.17 -12.41 -1.73
CA GLU A 109 0.92 -12.30 -2.98
C GLU A 109 2.43 -12.42 -2.74
N GLY A 110 2.92 -11.78 -1.67
CA GLY A 110 4.32 -11.85 -1.27
C GLY A 110 4.74 -13.24 -0.88
N GLY A 111 3.87 -13.98 -0.19
CA GLY A 111 4.09 -15.38 0.16
C GLY A 111 4.24 -16.26 -1.07
N GLU A 112 3.39 -16.07 -2.07
CA GLU A 112 3.46 -16.79 -3.34
C GLU A 112 4.73 -16.43 -4.11
N ALA A 113 5.07 -15.14 -4.19
CA ALA A 113 6.29 -14.69 -4.85
C ALA A 113 7.54 -15.22 -4.16
N ALA A 114 7.57 -15.19 -2.82
CA ALA A 114 8.67 -15.73 -2.04
C ALA A 114 8.81 -17.23 -2.26
N GLY A 115 7.70 -17.95 -2.34
CA GLY A 115 7.69 -19.38 -2.64
C GLY A 115 8.26 -19.69 -4.01
N ARG A 116 7.89 -18.93 -5.02
CA ARG A 116 8.43 -19.07 -6.38
C ARG A 116 9.93 -18.81 -6.42
N LEU A 117 10.38 -17.73 -5.80
CA LEU A 117 11.81 -17.40 -5.73
C LEU A 117 12.61 -18.48 -5.00
N PHE A 118 12.04 -19.02 -3.95
CA PHE A 118 12.68 -20.10 -3.19
C PHE A 118 12.84 -21.36 -4.03
N HIS A 119 11.83 -21.72 -4.83
CA HIS A 119 11.91 -22.84 -5.75
C HIS A 119 12.94 -22.63 -6.84
N GLU A 120 13.00 -21.45 -7.42
CA GLU A 120 13.98 -21.09 -8.44
C GLU A 120 15.41 -21.17 -7.88
N ASN A 121 15.62 -20.64 -6.68
CA ASN A 121 16.93 -20.69 -6.03
C ASN A 121 17.37 -22.12 -5.73
N ARG A 122 16.47 -23.00 -5.37
CA ARG A 122 16.77 -24.41 -5.18
C ARG A 122 17.24 -25.06 -6.48
N GLY A 123 16.58 -24.72 -7.59
CA GLY A 123 17.00 -25.22 -8.90
C GLY A 123 18.40 -24.74 -9.27
N GLN A 124 18.72 -23.49 -8.97
CA GLN A 124 20.02 -22.90 -9.28
C GLN A 124 21.13 -23.43 -8.38
N SER A 125 20.85 -23.71 -7.13
CA SER A 125 21.87 -24.17 -6.19
C SER A 125 22.34 -25.61 -6.46
N ARG A 126 21.66 -26.34 -7.32
CA ARG A 126 22.10 -27.67 -7.76
C ARG A 126 23.08 -27.66 -8.92
N LEU A 127 23.28 -26.52 -9.49
CA LEU A 127 24.24 -26.33 -10.56
C LEU A 127 25.61 -25.97 -9.98
#